data_6c9bda40ab2dbe5593ce5275c7ee8353
#
_entry.id   6c9bda40ab2dbe5593ce5275c7ee8353
#
_cell.length_a   1.000
_cell.length_b   1.000
_cell.length_c   1.000
_cell.angle_alpha   90.00
_cell.angle_beta   90.00
_cell.angle_gamma   90.00
#
_symmetry.space_group_name_H-M   'P 1'
#
loop_
_entity.id
_entity.type
_entity.pdbx_description
1 polymer ?
#
loop_
_entity_poly.entity_id
_entity_poly.type
_entity_poly.pdbx_seq_one_letter_code
_entity_poly.pdbx_strand_id
1 'polypeptide(L)'
;MNTKRLRLLTPLLLALALIAALAVPNTASTSPAPPTAPAVTDSQTVAVVPVAYAGTVYLTFDDGPSYTYTPRILAVLRKYGVHAVFFELGQNITWYPSITRSLRYYGNKIGNHTWNHPDLTTLSNYWVTWQLNKMESALGYRPRCVRPPYGATNSRIATIIANRGQRQILWTVDPRDWSRPGTWTIVNRVLYYVRDGSRILLHDGGGDRSQTVAALDLLIPRLRARGFVIGLMAC
;
A
#
# COMPACT_ATOMS: atom_id res chain seq x y z
N MET A 1 -13.58 -5.92 60.18
CA MET A 1 -12.43 -5.27 60.84
C MET A 1 -11.67 -4.56 59.71
N ASN A 2 -11.94 -3.35 59.47
CA ASN A 2 -11.46 -2.05 59.91
C ASN A 2 -9.92 -1.92 59.91
N THR A 3 -9.38 -1.15 58.98
CA THR A 3 -8.37 -0.08 59.17
C THR A 3 -8.07 0.56 57.79
N LYS A 4 -8.59 1.72 57.54
CA LYS A 4 -8.10 3.09 57.74
C LYS A 4 -7.12 3.58 56.65
N ARG A 5 -7.64 4.52 55.91
CA ARG A 5 -6.99 5.49 55.01
C ARG A 5 -5.90 6.30 55.70
N LEU A 6 -4.84 6.63 54.96
CA LEU A 6 -4.05 7.81 55.30
C LEU A 6 -3.80 8.62 54.02
N ARG A 7 -4.41 9.79 53.95
CA ARG A 7 -4.13 10.86 52.96
C ARG A 7 -2.99 11.69 53.52
N LEU A 8 -1.93 11.91 52.74
CA LEU A 8 -0.92 12.94 52.99
C LEU A 8 -1.11 14.08 52.04
N LEU A 9 -1.51 15.23 52.59
CA LEU A 9 -1.54 16.54 51.95
C LEU A 9 -0.16 17.18 52.11
N THR A 10 0.45 17.61 51.03
CA THR A 10 1.64 18.48 51.03
C THR A 10 1.26 19.89 50.64
N PRO A 11 1.70 20.91 51.35
CA PRO A 11 1.31 22.30 51.09
C PRO A 11 2.15 22.96 49.99
N LEU A 12 1.48 23.81 49.24
CA LEU A 12 1.99 24.68 48.20
C LEU A 12 2.70 25.87 48.84
N LEU A 13 4.01 26.03 48.63
CA LEU A 13 4.78 27.23 49.02
C LEU A 13 4.77 28.21 47.84
N LEU A 14 4.12 29.35 48.06
CA LEU A 14 4.06 30.48 47.15
C LEU A 14 5.32 31.36 47.41
N ALA A 15 6.27 31.41 46.52
CA ALA A 15 7.40 32.34 46.55
C ALA A 15 7.06 33.60 45.75
N LEU A 16 6.91 34.71 46.48
CA LEU A 16 6.74 36.06 45.89
C LEU A 16 8.12 36.61 45.58
N ALA A 17 8.47 36.80 44.32
CA ALA A 17 9.67 37.50 43.88
C ALA A 17 9.36 38.96 43.63
N LEU A 18 9.96 39.83 44.41
CA LEU A 18 9.93 41.30 44.30
C LEU A 18 10.88 41.72 43.16
N ILE A 19 10.36 42.29 42.04
CA ILE A 19 11.18 42.85 40.98
C ILE A 19 11.35 44.35 41.25
N ALA A 20 12.57 44.77 41.58
CA ALA A 20 12.93 46.17 41.65
C ALA A 20 13.21 46.70 40.22
N ALA A 21 12.45 47.69 39.81
CA ALA A 21 12.67 48.40 38.53
C ALA A 21 13.81 49.38 38.65
N LEU A 22 14.93 49.09 38.01
CA LEU A 22 16.01 50.08 37.76
C LEU A 22 15.73 50.82 36.47
N ALA A 23 15.52 52.12 36.55
CA ALA A 23 15.37 53.03 35.42
C ALA A 23 16.72 53.22 34.71
N VAL A 24 16.80 52.81 33.45
CA VAL A 24 17.97 53.07 32.59
C VAL A 24 17.68 54.29 31.75
N PRO A 25 18.60 55.26 31.63
CA PRO A 25 18.41 56.46 30.80
C PRO A 25 18.41 56.08 29.32
N ASN A 26 17.43 56.62 28.60
CA ASN A 26 17.21 56.39 27.18
C ASN A 26 18.18 57.28 26.37
N THR A 27 19.32 56.73 25.91
CA THR A 27 20.15 57.36 24.91
C THR A 27 19.63 56.99 23.54
N ALA A 28 19.07 57.98 22.80
CA ALA A 28 18.62 57.80 21.43
C ALA A 28 19.82 57.50 20.51
N SER A 29 20.00 56.21 20.19
CA SER A 29 20.96 55.81 19.15
C SER A 29 20.28 55.89 17.80
N THR A 30 20.76 56.83 16.94
CA THR A 30 20.36 56.90 15.54
C THR A 30 20.97 55.69 14.80
N SER A 31 20.14 54.68 14.56
CA SER A 31 20.51 53.53 13.73
C SER A 31 20.59 53.97 12.25
N PRO A 32 21.64 53.67 11.51
CA PRO A 32 21.66 53.89 10.07
C PRO A 32 20.62 53.02 9.36
N ALA A 33 19.96 53.55 8.33
CA ALA A 33 18.97 52.86 7.54
C ALA A 33 19.57 51.56 6.94
N PRO A 34 18.81 50.46 6.93
CA PRO A 34 19.30 49.23 6.31
C PRO A 34 19.51 49.42 4.82
N PRO A 35 20.55 48.80 4.24
CA PRO A 35 20.78 48.85 2.80
C PRO A 35 19.58 48.25 2.06
N THR A 36 19.11 48.95 1.03
CA THR A 36 18.05 48.51 0.14
C THR A 36 18.45 47.18 -0.49
N ALA A 37 17.72 46.11 -0.17
CA ALA A 37 17.94 44.82 -0.79
C ALA A 37 17.72 44.93 -2.32
N PRO A 38 18.58 44.32 -3.15
CA PRO A 38 18.36 44.31 -4.59
C PRO A 38 17.02 43.64 -4.89
N ALA A 39 16.23 44.27 -5.76
CA ALA A 39 14.99 43.70 -6.25
C ALA A 39 15.31 42.36 -6.93
N VAL A 40 14.84 41.24 -6.33
CA VAL A 40 14.91 39.92 -6.95
C VAL A 40 13.82 39.85 -8.04
N THR A 41 14.15 40.38 -9.22
CA THR A 41 13.41 40.17 -10.45
C THR A 41 14.02 38.96 -11.15
N ASP A 42 13.75 37.77 -10.66
CA ASP A 42 13.93 36.57 -11.47
C ASP A 42 12.81 35.59 -11.14
N SER A 43 11.65 35.84 -11.74
CA SER A 43 10.62 34.84 -11.90
C SER A 43 11.12 33.84 -12.96
N GLN A 44 12.06 33.00 -12.58
CA GLN A 44 12.34 31.80 -13.37
C GLN A 44 11.07 30.93 -13.36
N THR A 45 10.27 31.05 -14.39
CA THR A 45 9.26 30.08 -14.73
C THR A 45 9.99 28.77 -14.95
N VAL A 46 10.00 27.92 -13.93
CA VAL A 46 10.48 26.53 -14.08
C VAL A 46 9.61 25.88 -15.14
N ALA A 47 10.15 25.74 -16.34
CA ALA A 47 9.48 25.03 -17.42
C ALA A 47 9.21 23.61 -16.93
N VAL A 48 7.94 23.29 -16.66
CA VAL A 48 7.52 21.92 -16.38
C VAL A 48 7.67 21.15 -17.70
N VAL A 49 8.80 20.46 -17.86
CA VAL A 49 9.00 19.55 -18.97
C VAL A 49 8.02 18.40 -18.79
N PRO A 50 7.07 18.17 -19.74
CA PRO A 50 6.14 17.05 -19.63
C PRO A 50 6.92 15.75 -19.59
N VAL A 51 6.70 14.91 -18.56
CA VAL A 51 7.26 13.57 -18.54
C VAL A 51 6.57 12.77 -19.65
N ALA A 52 7.37 12.27 -20.61
CA ALA A 52 6.84 11.47 -21.70
C ALA A 52 6.11 10.23 -21.15
N TYR A 53 4.94 9.90 -21.75
CA TYR A 53 4.18 8.70 -21.38
C TYR A 53 4.98 7.43 -21.69
N ALA A 54 5.30 6.66 -20.66
CA ALA A 54 6.06 5.41 -20.78
C ALA A 54 5.17 4.15 -20.84
N GLY A 55 3.87 4.29 -20.60
CA GLY A 55 2.91 3.20 -20.65
C GLY A 55 2.08 3.05 -19.37
N THR A 56 1.26 2.01 -19.34
CA THR A 56 0.43 1.67 -18.16
C THR A 56 0.98 0.43 -17.48
N VAL A 57 1.05 0.47 -16.14
CA VAL A 57 1.44 -0.67 -15.30
C VAL A 57 0.35 -0.98 -14.28
N TYR A 58 0.33 -2.21 -13.78
CA TYR A 58 -0.70 -2.70 -12.88
C TYR A 58 -0.08 -3.25 -11.60
N LEU A 59 -0.52 -2.73 -10.46
CA LEU A 59 -0.18 -3.28 -9.16
C LEU A 59 -1.12 -4.42 -8.82
N THR A 60 -0.57 -5.54 -8.37
CA THR A 60 -1.34 -6.70 -7.92
C THR A 60 -0.78 -7.24 -6.62
N PHE A 61 -1.67 -7.67 -5.72
CA PHE A 61 -1.32 -8.19 -4.41
C PHE A 61 -1.94 -9.55 -4.21
N ASP A 62 -1.19 -10.49 -3.64
CA ASP A 62 -1.61 -11.87 -3.39
C ASP A 62 -1.66 -12.19 -1.89
N ASP A 63 -2.35 -13.28 -1.53
CA ASP A 63 -2.44 -13.91 -0.21
C ASP A 63 -3.27 -13.15 0.84
N GLY A 64 -3.82 -12.00 0.51
CA GLY A 64 -4.71 -11.25 1.41
C GLY A 64 -6.12 -11.87 1.58
N PRO A 65 -7.00 -11.19 2.34
CA PRO A 65 -6.68 -10.05 3.16
C PRO A 65 -5.91 -10.42 4.42
N SER A 66 -4.99 -9.55 4.84
CA SER A 66 -4.28 -9.62 6.12
C SER A 66 -4.81 -8.54 7.06
N TYR A 67 -5.03 -8.87 8.33
CA TYR A 67 -5.42 -7.90 9.34
C TYR A 67 -4.42 -6.72 9.45
N THR A 68 -3.12 -7.04 9.35
CA THR A 68 -2.04 -6.07 9.59
C THR A 68 -1.66 -5.30 8.33
N TYR A 69 -1.51 -5.97 7.19
CA TYR A 69 -0.82 -5.36 6.04
C TYR A 69 -1.76 -4.86 4.96
N THR A 70 -2.87 -5.53 4.71
CA THR A 70 -3.84 -5.07 3.70
C THR A 70 -4.35 -3.65 3.97
N PRO A 71 -4.72 -3.26 5.22
CA PRO A 71 -5.12 -1.88 5.50
C PRO A 71 -4.00 -0.86 5.28
N ARG A 72 -2.74 -1.23 5.56
CA ARG A 72 -1.58 -0.35 5.36
C ARG A 72 -1.30 -0.14 3.87
N ILE A 73 -1.36 -1.20 3.06
CA ILE A 73 -1.26 -1.12 1.60
C ILE A 73 -2.38 -0.25 1.04
N LEU A 74 -3.63 -0.45 1.48
CA LEU A 74 -4.75 0.37 1.08
C LEU A 74 -4.54 1.85 1.43
N ALA A 75 -3.97 2.15 2.60
CA ALA A 75 -3.65 3.52 2.98
C ALA A 75 -2.64 4.17 2.02
N VAL A 76 -1.60 3.43 1.60
CA VAL A 76 -0.62 3.91 0.61
C VAL A 76 -1.29 4.13 -0.75
N LEU A 77 -2.09 3.17 -1.24
CA LEU A 77 -2.80 3.32 -2.51
C LEU A 77 -3.70 4.56 -2.51
N ARG A 78 -4.43 4.79 -1.42
CA ARG A 78 -5.29 5.98 -1.24
C ARG A 78 -4.48 7.28 -1.20
N LYS A 79 -3.34 7.30 -0.50
CA LYS A 79 -2.43 8.46 -0.44
C LYS A 79 -2.05 8.95 -1.83
N TYR A 80 -1.87 8.03 -2.77
CA TYR A 80 -1.46 8.36 -4.13
C TYR A 80 -2.63 8.35 -5.15
N GLY A 81 -3.86 8.09 -4.72
CA GLY A 81 -5.02 8.01 -5.63
C GLY A 81 -4.84 6.94 -6.70
N VAL A 82 -4.32 5.76 -6.35
CA VAL A 82 -4.15 4.61 -7.24
C VAL A 82 -4.94 3.42 -6.75
N HIS A 83 -5.30 2.53 -7.68
CA HIS A 83 -6.05 1.32 -7.41
C HIS A 83 -5.27 0.09 -7.86
N ALA A 84 -5.59 -1.06 -7.28
CA ALA A 84 -4.93 -2.32 -7.55
C ALA A 84 -5.91 -3.49 -7.63
N VAL A 85 -5.41 -4.65 -8.06
CA VAL A 85 -6.12 -5.92 -7.95
C VAL A 85 -5.52 -6.72 -6.81
N PHE A 86 -6.39 -7.21 -5.92
CA PHE A 86 -6.03 -8.09 -4.82
C PHE A 86 -6.54 -9.50 -5.12
N PHE A 87 -5.62 -10.45 -5.27
CA PHE A 87 -5.95 -11.87 -5.40
C PHE A 87 -6.02 -12.46 -4.00
N GLU A 88 -7.24 -12.48 -3.46
CA GLU A 88 -7.48 -12.85 -2.06
C GLU A 88 -7.75 -14.35 -1.91
N LEU A 89 -7.33 -14.89 -0.75
CA LEU A 89 -7.68 -16.24 -0.30
C LEU A 89 -9.07 -16.24 0.34
N GLY A 90 -9.92 -17.19 -0.06
CA GLY A 90 -11.28 -17.28 0.47
C GLY A 90 -11.31 -17.48 2.00
N GLN A 91 -10.39 -18.24 2.55
CA GLN A 91 -10.23 -18.44 3.98
C GLN A 91 -9.97 -17.12 4.72
N ASN A 92 -9.09 -16.27 4.17
CA ASN A 92 -8.77 -14.96 4.77
C ASN A 92 -9.95 -14.00 4.64
N ILE A 93 -10.72 -14.07 3.55
CA ILE A 93 -11.96 -13.29 3.41
C ILE A 93 -12.94 -13.61 4.54
N THR A 94 -13.08 -14.89 4.92
CA THR A 94 -13.99 -15.27 6.03
C THR A 94 -13.51 -14.76 7.37
N TRP A 95 -12.20 -14.64 7.58
CA TRP A 95 -11.65 -14.09 8.82
C TRP A 95 -11.73 -12.56 8.88
N TYR A 96 -11.55 -11.88 7.74
CA TYR A 96 -11.46 -10.43 7.66
C TYR A 96 -12.39 -9.81 6.60
N PRO A 97 -13.70 -10.10 6.62
CA PRO A 97 -14.62 -9.67 5.56
C PRO A 97 -14.76 -8.14 5.46
N SER A 98 -14.53 -7.41 6.55
CA SER A 98 -14.54 -5.95 6.56
C SER A 98 -13.40 -5.34 5.76
N ILE A 99 -12.23 -6.00 5.73
CA ILE A 99 -11.06 -5.55 4.97
C ILE A 99 -11.34 -5.69 3.47
N THR A 100 -11.83 -6.85 3.01
CA THR A 100 -12.24 -7.05 1.61
C THR A 100 -13.32 -6.05 1.18
N ARG A 101 -14.31 -5.77 2.05
CA ARG A 101 -15.30 -4.70 1.76
C ARG A 101 -14.65 -3.32 1.62
N SER A 102 -13.68 -3.00 2.48
CA SER A 102 -12.95 -1.73 2.40
C SER A 102 -12.14 -1.61 1.12
N LEU A 103 -11.44 -2.66 0.68
CA LEU A 103 -10.73 -2.66 -0.60
C LEU A 103 -11.68 -2.28 -1.75
N ARG A 104 -12.84 -2.95 -1.83
CA ARG A 104 -13.85 -2.69 -2.87
C ARG A 104 -14.46 -1.29 -2.77
N TYR A 105 -14.77 -0.84 -1.56
CA TYR A 105 -15.32 0.50 -1.32
C TYR A 105 -14.39 1.59 -1.84
N TYR A 106 -13.07 1.39 -1.70
CA TYR A 106 -12.06 2.32 -2.22
C TYR A 106 -11.62 1.99 -3.66
N GLY A 107 -12.45 1.31 -4.45
CA GLY A 107 -12.29 1.16 -5.90
C GLY A 107 -11.31 0.07 -6.35
N ASN A 108 -10.73 -0.72 -5.44
CA ASN A 108 -9.89 -1.84 -5.82
C ASN A 108 -10.73 -3.02 -6.33
N LYS A 109 -10.11 -3.92 -7.09
CA LYS A 109 -10.72 -5.14 -7.59
C LYS A 109 -10.22 -6.34 -6.81
N ILE A 110 -11.10 -7.34 -6.65
CA ILE A 110 -10.75 -8.62 -6.04
C ILE A 110 -10.66 -9.68 -7.13
N GLY A 111 -9.57 -10.44 -7.14
CA GLY A 111 -9.39 -11.66 -7.93
C GLY A 111 -9.44 -12.89 -7.05
N ASN A 112 -9.66 -14.05 -7.64
CA ASN A 112 -9.69 -15.35 -6.96
C ASN A 112 -8.26 -15.90 -6.82
N HIS A 113 -7.82 -16.16 -5.58
CA HIS A 113 -6.53 -16.81 -5.28
C HIS A 113 -6.73 -18.17 -4.60
N THR A 114 -7.85 -18.83 -4.89
CA THR A 114 -8.28 -20.11 -4.27
C THR A 114 -8.79 -19.93 -2.83
N TRP A 115 -9.18 -21.05 -2.20
CA TRP A 115 -9.64 -21.05 -0.82
C TRP A 115 -8.49 -20.91 0.17
N ASN A 116 -7.45 -21.80 0.08
CA ASN A 116 -6.37 -21.91 1.06
C ASN A 116 -4.99 -22.16 0.45
N HIS A 117 -4.77 -21.67 -0.78
CA HIS A 117 -3.48 -21.59 -1.44
C HIS A 117 -2.80 -22.90 -1.83
N PRO A 118 -3.51 -23.95 -2.34
CA PRO A 118 -2.86 -25.17 -2.81
C PRO A 118 -2.25 -24.97 -4.21
N ASP A 119 -1.25 -25.77 -4.55
CA ASP A 119 -0.86 -25.96 -5.95
C ASP A 119 -1.99 -26.68 -6.70
N LEU A 120 -2.66 -25.95 -7.60
CA LEU A 120 -3.80 -26.48 -8.35
C LEU A 120 -3.42 -27.61 -9.30
N THR A 121 -2.16 -27.69 -9.73
CA THR A 121 -1.70 -28.71 -10.67
C THR A 121 -1.67 -30.09 -10.05
N THR A 122 -1.57 -30.18 -8.74
CA THR A 122 -1.55 -31.44 -7.96
C THR A 122 -2.96 -31.95 -7.61
N LEU A 123 -3.99 -31.13 -7.81
CA LEU A 123 -5.36 -31.46 -7.43
C LEU A 123 -6.15 -32.06 -8.60
N SER A 124 -7.17 -32.88 -8.28
CA SER A 124 -8.16 -33.33 -9.27
C SER A 124 -9.02 -32.13 -9.74
N ASN A 125 -9.72 -32.26 -10.89
CA ASN A 125 -10.63 -31.25 -11.40
C ASN A 125 -11.72 -30.86 -10.40
N TYR A 126 -12.22 -31.84 -9.65
CA TYR A 126 -13.19 -31.63 -8.58
C TYR A 126 -12.63 -30.69 -7.51
N TRP A 127 -11.44 -30.96 -7.00
CA TRP A 127 -10.82 -30.14 -5.95
C TRP A 127 -10.38 -28.75 -6.46
N VAL A 128 -9.91 -28.66 -7.70
CA VAL A 128 -9.65 -27.33 -8.32
C VAL A 128 -10.93 -26.50 -8.35
N THR A 129 -12.03 -27.09 -8.84
CA THR A 129 -13.32 -26.38 -8.91
C THR A 129 -13.84 -26.02 -7.53
N TRP A 130 -13.68 -26.91 -6.56
CA TRP A 130 -14.05 -26.67 -5.16
C TRP A 130 -13.28 -25.48 -4.57
N GLN A 131 -11.96 -25.41 -4.77
CA GLN A 131 -11.10 -24.31 -4.31
C GLN A 131 -11.60 -22.94 -4.83
N LEU A 132 -11.91 -22.90 -6.11
CA LEU A 132 -12.39 -21.66 -6.75
C LEU A 132 -13.79 -21.29 -6.28
N ASN A 133 -14.71 -22.24 -6.23
CA ASN A 133 -16.10 -22.02 -5.77
C ASN A 133 -16.16 -21.59 -4.31
N LYS A 134 -15.35 -22.22 -3.45
CA LYS A 134 -15.33 -21.94 -2.02
C LYS A 134 -14.87 -20.51 -1.74
N MET A 135 -13.86 -20.02 -2.48
CA MET A 135 -13.42 -18.63 -2.43
C MET A 135 -14.54 -17.68 -2.89
N GLU A 136 -15.19 -18.01 -4.02
CA GLU A 136 -16.29 -17.19 -4.55
C GLU A 136 -17.48 -17.10 -3.59
N SER A 137 -17.79 -18.21 -2.90
CA SER A 137 -18.82 -18.24 -1.86
C SER A 137 -18.47 -17.29 -0.69
N ALA A 138 -17.20 -17.25 -0.26
CA ALA A 138 -16.75 -16.34 0.78
C ALA A 138 -16.81 -14.88 0.33
N LEU A 139 -16.52 -14.61 -0.96
CA LEU A 139 -16.54 -13.28 -1.55
C LEU A 139 -17.98 -12.78 -1.84
N GLY A 140 -18.93 -13.71 -2.08
CA GLY A 140 -20.31 -13.43 -2.43
C GLY A 140 -20.57 -13.19 -3.93
N TYR A 141 -19.53 -13.30 -4.76
CA TYR A 141 -19.65 -13.25 -6.23
C TYR A 141 -18.45 -13.92 -6.90
N ARG A 142 -18.54 -14.15 -8.23
CA ARG A 142 -17.45 -14.67 -9.04
C ARG A 142 -16.64 -13.54 -9.65
N PRO A 143 -15.36 -13.33 -9.23
CA PRO A 143 -14.48 -12.36 -9.89
C PRO A 143 -14.09 -12.85 -11.28
N ARG A 144 -13.77 -11.90 -12.17
CA ARG A 144 -13.40 -12.22 -13.56
C ARG A 144 -11.99 -12.79 -13.70
N CYS A 145 -11.16 -12.67 -12.68
CA CYS A 145 -9.77 -13.09 -12.71
C CYS A 145 -9.47 -14.13 -11.63
N VAL A 146 -8.65 -15.09 -12.00
CA VAL A 146 -8.06 -16.11 -11.13
C VAL A 146 -6.55 -16.02 -11.28
N ARG A 147 -5.84 -16.04 -10.17
CA ARG A 147 -4.40 -16.28 -10.14
C ARG A 147 -4.15 -17.59 -9.40
N PRO A 148 -3.65 -18.62 -10.11
CA PRO A 148 -3.22 -19.85 -9.44
C PRO A 148 -2.10 -19.57 -8.43
N PRO A 149 -2.16 -20.16 -7.23
CA PRO A 149 -1.06 -20.09 -6.27
C PRO A 149 0.28 -20.51 -6.89
N TYR A 150 1.36 -19.85 -6.46
CA TYR A 150 2.72 -20.06 -6.98
C TYR A 150 2.89 -19.77 -8.49
N GLY A 151 1.84 -19.30 -9.18
CA GLY A 151 1.79 -19.29 -10.64
C GLY A 151 1.74 -20.69 -11.26
N ALA A 152 1.54 -21.73 -10.44
CA ALA A 152 1.51 -23.11 -10.87
C ALA A 152 0.25 -23.37 -11.72
N THR A 153 0.47 -23.59 -13.01
CA THR A 153 -0.60 -23.79 -13.98
C THR A 153 -0.16 -24.70 -15.13
N ASN A 154 -1.14 -25.26 -15.82
CA ASN A 154 -0.99 -26.01 -17.06
C ASN A 154 -2.26 -25.85 -17.90
N SER A 155 -2.33 -26.48 -19.09
CA SER A 155 -3.48 -26.40 -19.98
C SER A 155 -4.78 -26.83 -19.32
N ARG A 156 -4.75 -27.87 -18.46
CA ARG A 156 -5.91 -28.35 -17.70
C ARG A 156 -6.47 -27.26 -16.77
N ILE A 157 -5.61 -26.62 -15.97
CA ILE A 157 -6.00 -25.55 -15.04
C ILE A 157 -6.52 -24.33 -15.82
N ALA A 158 -5.81 -23.92 -16.88
CA ALA A 158 -6.23 -22.81 -17.72
C ALA A 158 -7.62 -23.08 -18.33
N THR A 159 -7.88 -24.28 -18.82
CA THR A 159 -9.18 -24.70 -19.36
C THR A 159 -10.30 -24.66 -18.31
N ILE A 160 -10.04 -25.16 -17.09
CA ILE A 160 -11.02 -25.10 -15.99
C ILE A 160 -11.39 -23.64 -15.69
N ILE A 161 -10.41 -22.76 -15.59
CA ILE A 161 -10.62 -21.32 -15.35
C ILE A 161 -11.41 -20.69 -16.48
N ALA A 162 -11.02 -20.94 -17.74
CA ALA A 162 -11.69 -20.40 -18.92
C ALA A 162 -13.15 -20.84 -19.05
N ASN A 163 -13.44 -22.13 -18.82
CA ASN A 163 -14.81 -22.70 -18.85
C ASN A 163 -15.72 -22.09 -17.79
N ARG A 164 -15.17 -21.43 -16.77
CA ARG A 164 -15.92 -20.69 -15.75
C ARG A 164 -16.20 -19.23 -16.15
N GLY A 165 -15.79 -18.82 -17.36
CA GLY A 165 -15.85 -17.42 -17.81
C GLY A 165 -14.85 -16.50 -17.10
N GLN A 166 -13.81 -17.06 -16.53
CA GLN A 166 -12.76 -16.33 -15.79
C GLN A 166 -11.47 -16.29 -16.62
N ARG A 167 -10.62 -15.29 -16.34
CA ARG A 167 -9.30 -15.17 -16.96
C ARG A 167 -8.21 -15.53 -15.97
N GLN A 168 -7.28 -16.37 -16.40
CA GLN A 168 -6.06 -16.61 -15.65
C GLN A 168 -5.12 -15.42 -15.79
N ILE A 169 -4.67 -14.87 -14.66
CA ILE A 169 -3.77 -13.72 -14.63
C ILE A 169 -2.50 -14.09 -13.87
N LEU A 170 -1.40 -14.11 -14.57
CA LEU A 170 -0.06 -14.20 -13.97
C LEU A 170 0.58 -12.81 -13.95
N TRP A 171 1.82 -12.72 -13.49
CA TRP A 171 2.62 -11.51 -13.43
C TRP A 171 3.67 -11.46 -14.54
N THR A 172 4.25 -10.31 -14.73
CA THR A 172 5.38 -10.08 -15.64
C THR A 172 6.59 -9.51 -14.92
N VAL A 173 6.39 -9.00 -13.70
CA VAL A 173 7.47 -8.51 -12.83
C VAL A 173 7.27 -9.10 -11.45
N ASP A 174 8.25 -9.90 -10.98
CA ASP A 174 8.32 -10.45 -9.63
C ASP A 174 9.52 -9.85 -8.88
N PRO A 175 9.31 -8.91 -7.96
CA PRO A 175 10.38 -8.36 -7.15
C PRO A 175 10.78 -9.29 -5.99
N ARG A 176 10.08 -10.42 -5.81
CA ARG A 176 10.27 -11.40 -4.74
C ARG A 176 10.14 -10.77 -3.34
N ASP A 177 9.14 -9.90 -3.16
CA ASP A 177 8.86 -9.23 -1.89
C ASP A 177 8.54 -10.22 -0.76
N TRP A 178 7.94 -11.36 -1.13
CA TRP A 178 7.63 -12.47 -0.23
C TRP A 178 8.88 -13.04 0.47
N SER A 179 10.07 -12.94 -0.12
CA SER A 179 11.34 -13.38 0.46
C SER A 179 12.00 -12.35 1.40
N ARG A 180 11.37 -11.18 1.57
CA ARG A 180 11.84 -10.07 2.42
C ARG A 180 13.28 -9.61 2.11
N PRO A 181 13.58 -9.28 0.84
CA PRO A 181 14.96 -8.99 0.39
C PRO A 181 15.44 -7.58 0.75
N GLY A 182 14.64 -6.80 1.46
CA GLY A 182 14.84 -5.38 1.74
C GLY A 182 13.98 -4.48 0.87
N THR A 183 13.48 -3.38 1.45
CA THR A 183 12.59 -2.40 0.79
C THR A 183 13.17 -1.89 -0.54
N TRP A 184 14.43 -1.45 -0.54
CA TRP A 184 15.08 -0.94 -1.75
C TRP A 184 15.32 -2.02 -2.82
N THR A 185 15.57 -3.26 -2.42
CA THR A 185 15.70 -4.37 -3.36
C THR A 185 14.39 -4.61 -4.11
N ILE A 186 13.24 -4.56 -3.42
CA ILE A 186 11.91 -4.65 -4.03
C ILE A 186 11.72 -3.51 -5.04
N VAL A 187 11.96 -2.26 -4.62
CA VAL A 187 11.83 -1.08 -5.50
C VAL A 187 12.70 -1.19 -6.74
N ASN A 188 13.99 -1.49 -6.56
CA ASN A 188 14.95 -1.53 -7.66
C ASN A 188 14.63 -2.65 -8.65
N ARG A 189 14.21 -3.83 -8.18
CA ARG A 189 13.79 -4.93 -9.06
C ARG A 189 12.59 -4.54 -9.91
N VAL A 190 11.55 -3.92 -9.32
CA VAL A 190 10.41 -3.44 -10.11
C VAL A 190 10.86 -2.41 -11.13
N LEU A 191 11.63 -1.39 -10.72
CA LEU A 191 12.07 -0.32 -11.61
C LEU A 191 13.00 -0.81 -12.73
N TYR A 192 13.70 -1.92 -12.51
CA TYR A 192 14.58 -2.53 -13.52
C TYR A 192 13.79 -3.27 -14.61
N TYR A 193 12.75 -4.02 -14.22
CA TYR A 193 12.02 -4.90 -15.13
C TYR A 193 10.72 -4.30 -15.69
N VAL A 194 10.22 -3.23 -15.11
CA VAL A 194 8.93 -2.64 -15.49
C VAL A 194 8.94 -2.11 -16.93
N ARG A 195 7.86 -2.39 -17.67
CA ARG A 195 7.59 -1.94 -19.03
C ARG A 195 6.10 -1.66 -19.18
N ASP A 196 5.68 -1.09 -20.29
CA ASP A 196 4.25 -0.97 -20.61
C ASP A 196 3.54 -2.34 -20.51
N GLY A 197 2.36 -2.34 -19.95
CA GLY A 197 1.56 -3.55 -19.71
C GLY A 197 2.01 -4.41 -18.53
N SER A 198 3.07 -4.02 -17.80
CA SER A 198 3.60 -4.81 -16.68
C SER A 198 2.57 -5.04 -15.59
N ARG A 199 2.43 -6.30 -15.19
CA ARG A 199 1.69 -6.75 -14.01
C ARG A 199 2.70 -7.07 -12.91
N ILE A 200 2.73 -6.22 -11.88
CA ILE A 200 3.70 -6.30 -10.80
C ILE A 200 3.10 -7.16 -9.69
N LEU A 201 3.78 -8.26 -9.36
CA LEU A 201 3.45 -9.14 -8.24
C LEU A 201 3.97 -8.53 -6.94
N LEU A 202 3.08 -8.37 -5.98
CA LEU A 202 3.37 -8.04 -4.60
C LEU A 202 2.46 -8.89 -3.71
N HIS A 203 2.69 -8.86 -2.40
CA HIS A 203 1.87 -9.63 -1.46
C HIS A 203 1.38 -8.72 -0.33
N ASP A 204 0.11 -8.93 0.09
CA ASP A 204 -0.48 -8.26 1.25
C ASP A 204 -0.82 -9.23 2.38
N GLY A 205 -0.67 -10.55 2.12
CA GLY A 205 -0.82 -11.65 3.08
C GLY A 205 0.37 -12.61 3.08
N GLY A 206 0.22 -13.76 3.75
CA GLY A 206 1.21 -14.84 3.75
C GLY A 206 2.49 -14.55 4.55
N GLY A 207 2.46 -13.67 5.56
CA GLY A 207 3.59 -13.37 6.46
C GLY A 207 3.85 -11.88 6.67
N ASP A 208 5.07 -11.52 7.06
CA ASP A 208 5.46 -10.13 7.26
C ASP A 208 5.68 -9.41 5.92
N ARG A 209 4.85 -8.38 5.69
CA ARG A 209 4.84 -7.53 4.48
C ARG A 209 5.22 -6.08 4.76
N SER A 210 5.91 -5.83 5.86
CA SER A 210 6.37 -4.48 6.23
C SER A 210 7.23 -3.85 5.15
N GLN A 211 8.12 -4.64 4.52
CA GLN A 211 8.97 -4.18 3.43
C GLN A 211 8.17 -3.90 2.15
N THR A 212 7.12 -4.66 1.86
CA THR A 212 6.20 -4.41 0.75
C THR A 212 5.47 -3.10 0.92
N VAL A 213 4.92 -2.82 2.11
CA VAL A 213 4.27 -1.53 2.43
C VAL A 213 5.22 -0.36 2.22
N ALA A 214 6.45 -0.45 2.77
CA ALA A 214 7.47 0.59 2.62
C ALA A 214 7.92 0.74 1.15
N ALA A 215 8.08 -0.38 0.43
CA ALA A 215 8.45 -0.36 -0.98
C ALA A 215 7.36 0.29 -1.84
N LEU A 216 6.09 0.02 -1.58
CA LEU A 216 4.97 0.59 -2.33
C LEU A 216 4.94 2.12 -2.22
N ASP A 217 5.18 2.68 -1.03
CA ASP A 217 5.22 4.12 -0.79
C ASP A 217 6.35 4.82 -1.55
N LEU A 218 7.45 4.13 -1.78
CA LEU A 218 8.58 4.60 -2.57
C LEU A 218 8.38 4.37 -4.08
N LEU A 219 7.71 3.29 -4.45
CA LEU A 219 7.60 2.82 -5.83
C LEU A 219 6.63 3.65 -6.67
N ILE A 220 5.45 3.98 -6.12
CA ILE A 220 4.40 4.71 -6.85
C ILE A 220 4.93 6.04 -7.41
N PRO A 221 5.55 6.93 -6.62
CA PRO A 221 6.06 8.20 -7.18
C PRO A 221 7.19 7.97 -8.19
N ARG A 222 8.00 6.92 -8.03
CA ARG A 222 9.09 6.60 -8.97
C ARG A 222 8.60 6.06 -10.31
N LEU A 223 7.54 5.26 -10.31
CA LEU A 223 6.88 4.84 -11.54
C LEU A 223 6.30 6.04 -12.29
N ARG A 224 5.62 6.94 -11.59
CA ARG A 224 5.08 8.18 -12.16
C ARG A 224 6.18 9.09 -12.71
N ALA A 225 7.29 9.26 -11.99
CA ALA A 225 8.45 10.03 -12.44
C ALA A 225 9.11 9.45 -13.71
N ARG A 226 8.89 8.14 -13.98
CA ARG A 226 9.30 7.49 -15.24
C ARG A 226 8.23 7.53 -16.34
N GLY A 227 7.15 8.28 -16.13
CA GLY A 227 6.06 8.41 -17.11
C GLY A 227 5.04 7.28 -17.12
N PHE A 228 5.09 6.35 -16.17
CA PHE A 228 4.08 5.28 -16.10
C PHE A 228 2.78 5.77 -15.45
N VAL A 229 1.67 5.42 -16.08
CA VAL A 229 0.34 5.45 -15.45
C VAL A 229 0.12 4.14 -14.70
N ILE A 230 -0.36 4.24 -13.46
CA ILE A 230 -0.75 3.05 -12.68
C ILE A 230 -2.24 2.82 -12.93
N GLY A 231 -2.52 1.85 -13.78
CA GLY A 231 -3.88 1.50 -14.19
C GLY A 231 -4.51 0.45 -13.30
N LEU A 232 -5.83 0.32 -13.39
CA LEU A 232 -6.59 -0.77 -12.76
C LEU A 232 -6.96 -1.81 -13.82
N MET A 233 -6.47 -3.02 -13.64
CA MET A 233 -6.76 -4.13 -14.55
C MET A 233 -8.24 -4.54 -14.44
N ALA A 234 -8.85 -4.85 -15.59
CA ALA A 234 -10.22 -5.31 -15.64
C ALA A 234 -10.32 -6.76 -15.09
N CYS A 235 -10.54 -6.86 -13.80
CA CYS A 235 -10.87 -8.09 -13.07
C CYS A 235 -12.24 -7.97 -12.35
#